data_c03fc6dbc2230f334febf86b6035afe8
#
_entry.id   c03fc6dbc2230f334febf86b6035afe8
#
_cell.length_a   1.000
_cell.length_b   1.000
_cell.length_c   1.000
_cell.angle_alpha   90.00
_cell.angle_beta   90.00
_cell.angle_gamma   90.00
#
_symmetry.space_group_name_H-M   'P 1'
#
loop_
_entity.id
_entity.type
_entity.pdbx_description
1 polymer ?
#
loop_
_entity_poly.entity_id
_entity_poly.type
_entity_poly.pdbx_seq_one_letter_code
_entity_poly.pdbx_strand_id
1 'polypeptide(L)' 'MDLDDLFPDKPDDPLTLLGRQDLDPLSVEELRARIELLEAEIVRVKAKLDASISFRASADELFKR' A
#
# COMPACT_ATOMS: atom_id res chain seq x y z
N MET A 1 -13.87 2.27 -5.02
CA MET A 1 -13.76 1.41 -3.84
C MET A 1 -13.36 2.24 -2.63
N ASP A 2 -14.10 2.13 -1.56
CA ASP A 2 -13.83 2.87 -0.32
C ASP A 2 -12.72 2.18 0.46
N LEU A 3 -11.86 2.96 1.11
CA LEU A 3 -10.79 2.41 1.95
C LEU A 3 -11.33 1.58 3.11
N ASP A 4 -12.52 1.92 3.61
CA ASP A 4 -13.15 1.15 4.69
C ASP A 4 -13.47 -0.28 4.26
N ASP A 5 -13.71 -0.51 2.97
CA ASP A 5 -13.95 -1.85 2.44
C ASP A 5 -12.67 -2.68 2.41
N LEU A 6 -11.50 -2.02 2.32
CA LEU A 6 -10.22 -2.70 2.32
C LEU A 6 -9.73 -3.05 3.73
N PHE A 7 -10.07 -2.22 4.71
CA PHE A 7 -9.59 -2.35 6.09
C PHE A 7 -10.72 -2.17 7.10
N PRO A 8 -11.81 -2.97 7.00
CA PRO A 8 -13.00 -2.74 7.84
C PRO A 8 -12.74 -2.93 9.33
N ASP A 9 -11.78 -3.79 9.70
CA ASP A 9 -11.52 -4.14 11.09
C ASP A 9 -10.34 -3.37 11.70
N LYS A 10 -9.77 -2.41 10.95
CA LYS A 10 -8.58 -1.69 11.40
C LYS A 10 -8.72 -0.18 11.18
N PRO A 11 -9.62 0.47 11.93
CA PRO A 11 -9.85 1.91 11.76
C PRO A 11 -8.63 2.76 12.09
N ASP A 12 -7.71 2.25 12.91
CA ASP A 12 -6.48 2.96 13.30
C ASP A 12 -5.28 2.61 12.43
N ASP A 13 -5.48 1.80 11.39
CA ASP A 13 -4.41 1.44 10.47
C ASP A 13 -3.86 2.67 9.76
N PRO A 14 -2.53 2.80 9.63
CA PRO A 14 -1.93 3.98 8.97
C PRO A 14 -2.47 4.26 7.58
N LEU A 15 -2.75 3.24 6.77
CA LEU A 15 -3.29 3.45 5.43
C LEU A 15 -4.72 3.98 5.48
N THR A 16 -5.51 3.50 6.42
CA THR A 16 -6.87 3.99 6.62
C THR A 16 -6.85 5.46 7.02
N LEU A 17 -6.00 5.81 7.99
CA LEU A 17 -5.85 7.18 8.45
C LEU A 17 -5.36 8.10 7.32
N LEU A 18 -4.40 7.63 6.53
CA LEU A 18 -3.89 8.38 5.40
C LEU A 18 -5.00 8.70 4.40
N GLY A 19 -5.84 7.71 4.08
CA GLY A 19 -6.92 7.88 3.11
C GLY A 19 -8.06 8.76 3.60
N ARG A 20 -8.14 8.97 4.92
CA ARG A 20 -9.18 9.82 5.52
C ARG A 20 -8.69 11.23 5.83
N GLN A 21 -7.40 11.48 5.67
CA GLN A 21 -6.83 12.78 5.98
C GLN A 21 -7.42 13.84 5.05
N ASP A 22 -7.81 14.98 5.64
CA ASP A 22 -8.32 16.11 4.87
C ASP A 22 -7.18 16.74 4.06
N LEU A 23 -7.35 16.81 2.76
CA LEU A 23 -6.36 17.37 1.86
C LEU A 23 -6.55 18.85 1.57
N ASP A 24 -7.70 19.41 1.94
CA ASP A 24 -8.03 20.80 1.66
C ASP A 24 -7.01 21.81 2.22
N PRO A 25 -6.43 21.63 3.43
CA PRO A 25 -5.45 22.56 3.93
C PRO A 25 -4.08 22.49 3.26
N LEU A 26 -3.83 21.50 2.42
CA LEU A 26 -2.52 21.31 1.81
C LEU A 26 -2.33 22.22 0.59
N SER A 27 -1.11 22.77 0.45
CA SER A 27 -0.72 23.56 -0.72
C SER A 27 -0.49 22.66 -1.93
N VAL A 28 -0.40 23.26 -3.10
CA VAL A 28 -0.08 22.52 -4.33
C VAL A 28 1.25 21.79 -4.19
N GLU A 29 2.25 22.46 -3.60
CA GLU A 29 3.56 21.84 -3.40
C GLU A 29 3.50 20.65 -2.44
N GLU A 30 2.73 20.80 -1.36
CA GLU A 30 2.54 19.72 -0.39
C GLU A 30 1.80 18.54 -1.02
N LEU A 31 0.81 18.81 -1.86
CA LEU A 31 0.08 17.76 -2.56
C LEU A 31 1.00 17.00 -3.53
N ARG A 32 1.85 17.73 -4.26
CA ARG A 32 2.82 17.11 -5.17
C ARG A 32 3.82 16.24 -4.43
N ALA A 33 4.34 16.75 -3.31
CA ALA A 33 5.28 16.00 -2.48
C ALA A 33 4.62 14.73 -1.94
N ARG A 34 3.35 14.83 -1.56
CA ARG A 34 2.57 13.69 -1.08
C ARG A 34 2.43 12.63 -2.18
N ILE A 35 2.16 13.05 -3.40
CA ILE A 35 2.06 12.12 -4.54
C ILE A 35 3.38 11.39 -4.74
N GLU A 36 4.50 12.09 -4.70
CA GLU A 36 5.82 11.45 -4.87
C GLU A 36 6.08 10.40 -3.78
N LEU A 37 5.75 10.72 -2.54
CA LEU A 37 5.91 9.78 -1.44
C LEU A 37 5.02 8.56 -1.61
N LEU A 38 3.78 8.76 -2.05
CA LEU A 38 2.84 7.66 -2.27
C LEU A 38 3.28 6.78 -3.43
N GLU A 39 3.81 7.37 -4.49
CA GLU A 39 4.33 6.61 -5.62
C GLU A 39 5.53 5.75 -5.19
N ALA A 40 6.43 6.31 -4.39
CA ALA A 40 7.55 5.56 -3.84
C ALA A 40 7.06 4.41 -2.95
N GLU A 41 6.01 4.65 -2.17
CA GLU A 41 5.42 3.62 -1.33
C GLU A 41 4.81 2.50 -2.17
N ILE A 42 4.17 2.83 -3.28
CA ILE A 42 3.62 1.82 -4.19
C ILE A 42 4.74 0.92 -4.72
N VAL A 43 5.86 1.52 -5.13
CA VAL A 43 7.01 0.76 -5.63
C VAL A 43 7.54 -0.19 -4.54
N ARG A 44 7.66 0.30 -3.32
CA ARG A 44 8.14 -0.49 -2.18
C ARG A 44 7.23 -1.69 -1.91
N VAL A 45 5.92 -1.45 -1.91
CA VAL A 45 4.93 -2.50 -1.64
C VAL A 45 4.91 -3.52 -2.78
N LYS A 46 4.99 -3.07 -4.03
CA LYS A 46 5.05 -3.96 -5.18
C LYS A 46 6.26 -4.88 -5.13
N ALA A 47 7.41 -4.34 -4.74
CA ALA A 47 8.62 -5.15 -4.61
C ALA A 47 8.45 -6.24 -3.56
N LYS A 48 7.82 -5.91 -2.44
CA LYS A 48 7.54 -6.90 -1.39
C LYS A 48 6.53 -7.94 -1.87
N LEU A 49 5.52 -7.50 -2.58
CA LEU A 49 4.52 -8.41 -3.14
C LEU A 49 5.17 -9.40 -4.11
N ASP A 50 5.99 -8.91 -5.02
CA ASP A 50 6.67 -9.76 -6.01
C ASP A 50 7.60 -10.76 -5.32
N ALA A 51 8.34 -10.32 -4.30
CA ALA A 51 9.21 -11.22 -3.54
C ALA A 51 8.40 -12.30 -2.84
N SER A 52 7.25 -11.94 -2.29
CA SER A 52 6.38 -12.89 -1.58
C SER A 52 5.77 -13.90 -2.54
N ILE A 53 5.36 -13.47 -3.72
CA ILE A 53 4.82 -14.35 -4.75
C ILE A 53 5.90 -15.32 -5.23
N SER A 54 7.09 -14.82 -5.53
CA SER A 54 8.21 -15.64 -5.99
C SER A 54 8.62 -16.67 -4.95
N PHE A 55 8.65 -16.27 -3.68
CA PHE A 55 8.97 -17.18 -2.58
C PHE A 55 7.94 -18.31 -2.49
N ARG A 56 6.65 -17.97 -2.59
CA ARG A 56 5.57 -18.95 -2.54
C ARG A 56 5.63 -19.92 -3.72
N ALA A 57 5.88 -19.41 -4.92
CA ALA A 57 6.00 -20.23 -6.13
C ALA A 57 7.17 -21.22 -6.02
N SER A 58 8.31 -20.77 -5.50
CA SER A 58 9.47 -21.64 -5.27
C SER A 58 9.17 -22.73 -4.26
N ALA A 59 8.48 -22.38 -3.18
CA ALA A 59 8.09 -23.37 -2.17
C ALA A 59 7.15 -24.42 -2.76
N ASP A 60 6.18 -23.99 -3.57
CA ASP A 60 5.23 -24.89 -4.23
C ASP A 60 5.97 -25.87 -5.17
N GLU A 61 6.95 -25.39 -5.90
CA GLU A 61 7.75 -26.24 -6.78
C GLU A 61 8.52 -27.30 -5.99
N LEU A 62 9.04 -26.95 -4.83
CA LEU A 62 9.75 -27.87 -3.96
C LEU A 62 8.84 -28.98 -3.44
N PHE A 63 7.58 -28.69 -3.23
CA PHE A 63 6.63 -29.66 -2.70
C PHE A 63 5.85 -30.41 -3.77
N LYS A 64 6.01 -30.06 -5.02
CA LYS A 64 5.27 -30.65 -6.13
C LYS A 64 5.92 -31.91 -6.70
N ARG A 65 6.52 -32.71 -5.95
CA ARG A 65 7.14 -33.94 -6.45
C ARG A 65 6.25 -35.14 -6.31
#